data_07d901fe592b8a686b6ae1fe02a04236
#
_entry.id   07d901fe592b8a686b6ae1fe02a04236
#
_cell.length_a   1.000
_cell.length_b   1.000
_cell.length_c   1.000
_cell.angle_alpha   90.00
_cell.angle_beta   90.00
_cell.angle_gamma   90.00
#
_symmetry.space_group_name_H-M   'P 1'
#
loop_
_entity.id
_entity.type
_entity.pdbx_description
1 polymer ?
#
loop_
_entity_poly.entity_id
_entity_poly.type
_entity_poly.pdbx_seq_one_letter_code
_entity_poly.pdbx_strand_id
1 'polypeptide(L)'
;MDFKGNVDEAWRLETSMAFCPLDYRYGCQDFKRIWSEVGRHERQLEVERALIWAHMQLGRVTEEDYNIIASIANPDSVTKERVSEIEAETRHDIMALTKAMAEAAGDAGWCIHLGATSNDIVDTAVALQLRDSMVLLREQLCLLIGVCADVAERERDTVMLGRTHGQAAVPITFGLKAAVWLDELRRQLVRLDEASPRISAQGENARELQRLILTHLGLGVPLATTQVVGRDRYIEYVSWLANVAASCEKILQEVRNLQRSELREAGEGFDVEKQVGSSTMAHKKNPIKSENACGLARIVRAMIIPTYENALLWHERDLANSSSERFTLSHGSALCEDVMAKTRDVLKNMWVDADRCLANIHAQKGLVMAEKVMIDLVDHGIPRDEAHEILRAASFEAVDKDIELIDVCSRTPAIAAAFTAEELEAMFEPANHIGVSGEIVDECVALARQAIE
;
A
#
# COMPACT_ATOMS: atom_id res chain seq x y z
N MET A 1 5.13 -34.18 23.40
CA MET A 1 4.25 -33.43 24.31
C MET A 1 3.27 -32.66 23.45
N ASP A 2 2.01 -33.06 23.54
CA ASP A 2 0.93 -32.58 22.67
C ASP A 2 0.52 -31.14 23.04
N PHE A 3 0.87 -30.18 22.20
CA PHE A 3 0.45 -28.78 22.33
C PHE A 3 -0.93 -28.48 21.69
N LYS A 4 -1.74 -29.49 21.41
CA LYS A 4 -3.02 -29.35 20.68
C LYS A 4 -4.26 -29.13 21.55
N GLY A 5 -4.16 -29.15 22.86
CA GLY A 5 -5.34 -29.18 23.74
C GLY A 5 -5.86 -27.83 24.27
N ASN A 6 -5.04 -26.78 24.38
CA ASN A 6 -5.43 -25.55 25.09
C ASN A 6 -5.50 -24.29 24.24
N VAL A 7 -4.99 -24.28 23.02
CA VAL A 7 -5.02 -23.11 22.13
C VAL A 7 -6.39 -22.92 21.47
N ASP A 8 -7.10 -24.03 21.19
CA ASP A 8 -8.38 -24.00 20.51
C ASP A 8 -9.56 -23.47 21.36
N GLU A 9 -9.51 -23.64 22.66
CA GLU A 9 -10.61 -23.22 23.55
C GLU A 9 -10.50 -21.75 23.95
N ALA A 10 -9.31 -21.26 24.24
CA ALA A 10 -9.03 -19.85 24.50
C ALA A 10 -9.29 -19.00 23.23
N TRP A 11 -8.87 -19.48 22.06
CA TRP A 11 -9.13 -18.82 20.78
C TRP A 11 -10.62 -18.77 20.43
N ARG A 12 -11.40 -19.82 20.74
CA ARG A 12 -12.86 -19.86 20.52
C ARG A 12 -13.62 -18.91 21.43
N LEU A 13 -13.18 -18.72 22.67
CA LEU A 13 -13.78 -17.78 23.62
C LEU A 13 -13.47 -16.33 23.25
N GLU A 14 -12.23 -16.01 22.89
CA GLU A 14 -11.83 -14.67 22.42
C GLU A 14 -12.49 -14.30 21.10
N THR A 15 -12.58 -15.22 20.13
CA THR A 15 -13.23 -14.93 18.83
C THR A 15 -14.75 -14.86 18.92
N SER A 16 -15.40 -15.46 19.91
CA SER A 16 -16.85 -15.40 20.08
C SER A 16 -17.37 -13.99 20.44
N MET A 17 -16.50 -13.14 21.00
CA MET A 17 -16.80 -11.75 21.35
C MET A 17 -16.16 -10.74 20.37
N ALA A 18 -15.37 -11.19 19.39
CA ALA A 18 -14.72 -10.32 18.41
C ALA A 18 -15.75 -9.67 17.47
N PHE A 19 -15.77 -8.35 17.46
CA PHE A 19 -16.69 -7.55 16.65
C PHE A 19 -16.02 -6.94 15.41
N CYS A 20 -14.79 -6.45 15.58
CA CYS A 20 -14.04 -5.82 14.49
C CYS A 20 -13.41 -6.88 13.58
N PRO A 21 -13.58 -6.83 12.25
CA PRO A 21 -12.93 -7.77 11.34
C PRO A 21 -11.39 -7.80 11.43
N LEU A 22 -10.75 -6.75 11.95
CA LEU A 22 -9.32 -6.76 12.25
C LEU A 22 -8.96 -7.72 13.38
N ASP A 23 -9.86 -8.05 14.28
CA ASP A 23 -9.57 -8.96 15.40
C ASP A 23 -9.30 -10.38 14.91
N TYR A 24 -10.01 -10.84 13.87
CA TYR A 24 -10.02 -12.26 13.47
C TYR A 24 -9.76 -12.53 11.98
N ARG A 25 -9.75 -11.52 11.10
CA ARG A 25 -9.72 -11.78 9.65
C ARG A 25 -8.65 -11.00 8.89
N TYR A 26 -8.39 -9.75 9.23
CA TYR A 26 -7.52 -8.85 8.47
C TYR A 26 -6.38 -8.30 9.32
N GLY A 27 -5.33 -7.81 8.65
CA GLY A 27 -4.14 -7.24 9.27
C GLY A 27 -3.21 -8.26 9.90
N CYS A 28 -1.91 -8.00 9.85
CA CYS A 28 -0.90 -8.86 10.48
C CYS A 28 -0.77 -8.60 11.98
N GLN A 29 -0.13 -9.54 12.69
CA GLN A 29 0.02 -9.47 14.16
C GLN A 29 0.89 -8.29 14.59
N ASP A 30 1.90 -7.91 13.81
CA ASP A 30 2.80 -6.81 14.15
C ASP A 30 2.05 -5.47 14.20
N PHE A 31 1.16 -5.22 13.21
CA PHE A 31 0.27 -4.04 13.24
C PHE A 31 -0.73 -4.08 14.39
N LYS A 32 -1.30 -5.26 14.67
CA LYS A 32 -2.19 -5.42 15.83
C LYS A 32 -1.47 -5.11 17.13
N ARG A 33 -0.22 -5.54 17.28
CA ARG A 33 0.59 -5.25 18.47
C ARG A 33 0.83 -3.74 18.61
N ILE A 34 1.24 -3.03 17.55
CA ILE A 34 1.49 -1.58 17.59
C ILE A 34 0.23 -0.83 18.04
N TRP A 35 -0.93 -1.15 17.49
CA TRP A 35 -2.18 -0.40 17.69
C TRP A 35 -3.11 -1.00 18.75
N SER A 36 -2.73 -2.10 19.41
CA SER A 36 -3.49 -2.66 20.54
C SER A 36 -3.48 -1.72 21.75
N GLU A 37 -4.40 -1.96 22.68
CA GLU A 37 -4.41 -1.26 23.97
C GLU A 37 -3.10 -1.49 24.75
N VAL A 38 -2.51 -2.69 24.66
CA VAL A 38 -1.21 -3.00 25.27
C VAL A 38 -0.10 -2.18 24.59
N GLY A 39 -0.04 -2.15 23.25
CA GLY A 39 0.96 -1.37 22.53
C GLY A 39 0.84 0.13 22.83
N ARG A 40 -0.37 0.68 22.89
CA ARG A 40 -0.60 2.06 23.30
C ARG A 40 -0.11 2.34 24.71
N HIS A 41 -0.42 1.46 25.64
CA HIS A 41 0.00 1.55 27.04
C HIS A 41 1.54 1.53 27.15
N GLU A 42 2.21 0.60 26.48
CA GLU A 42 3.68 0.55 26.41
C GLU A 42 4.28 1.88 25.93
N ARG A 43 3.73 2.48 24.87
CA ARG A 43 4.22 3.76 24.34
C ARG A 43 3.96 4.93 25.30
N GLN A 44 2.84 4.96 26.00
CA GLN A 44 2.57 5.98 27.02
C GLN A 44 3.56 5.88 28.19
N LEU A 45 3.86 4.68 28.67
CA LEU A 45 4.89 4.44 29.71
C LEU A 45 6.30 4.86 29.23
N GLU A 46 6.63 4.59 27.96
CA GLU A 46 7.89 5.01 27.35
C GLU A 46 8.02 6.54 27.31
N VAL A 47 6.96 7.27 26.99
CA VAL A 47 6.94 8.73 26.98
C VAL A 47 7.10 9.29 28.37
N GLU A 48 6.38 8.79 29.39
CA GLU A 48 6.55 9.21 30.77
C GLU A 48 7.99 8.98 31.26
N ARG A 49 8.58 7.83 30.95
CA ARG A 49 9.99 7.56 31.25
C ARG A 49 10.93 8.56 30.60
N ALA A 50 10.69 8.90 29.33
CA ALA A 50 11.50 9.88 28.60
C ALA A 50 11.36 11.30 29.17
N LEU A 51 10.17 11.67 29.64
CA LEU A 51 9.92 12.93 30.35
C LEU A 51 10.77 13.03 31.62
N ILE A 52 10.77 11.98 32.45
CA ILE A 52 11.56 11.96 33.69
C ILE A 52 13.05 11.94 33.41
N TRP A 53 13.50 11.21 32.36
CA TRP A 53 14.87 11.24 31.90
C TRP A 53 15.32 12.68 31.50
N ALA A 54 14.46 13.40 30.80
CA ALA A 54 14.78 14.77 30.40
C ALA A 54 14.83 15.72 31.60
N HIS A 55 13.95 15.57 32.59
CA HIS A 55 14.03 16.31 33.84
C HIS A 55 15.30 15.99 34.64
N MET A 56 15.76 14.74 34.63
CA MET A 56 17.04 14.37 35.22
C MET A 56 18.21 15.06 34.51
N GLN A 57 18.24 15.09 33.17
CA GLN A 57 19.25 15.83 32.40
C GLN A 57 19.29 17.31 32.73
N LEU A 58 18.15 17.91 33.08
CA LEU A 58 18.03 19.29 33.52
C LEU A 58 18.30 19.51 35.01
N GLY A 59 18.70 18.47 35.74
CA GLY A 59 19.00 18.55 37.19
C GLY A 59 17.78 18.76 38.09
N ARG A 60 16.56 18.47 37.60
CA ARG A 60 15.29 18.63 38.34
C ARG A 60 14.88 17.37 39.09
N VAL A 61 15.32 16.20 38.60
CA VAL A 61 15.07 14.87 39.17
C VAL A 61 16.42 14.21 39.43
N THR A 62 16.55 13.46 40.49
CA THR A 62 17.78 12.73 40.79
C THR A 62 17.93 11.50 39.90
N GLU A 63 19.17 11.05 39.73
CA GLU A 63 19.43 9.79 39.00
C GLU A 63 18.82 8.58 39.69
N GLU A 64 18.74 8.61 41.02
CA GLU A 64 18.12 7.54 41.84
C GLU A 64 16.61 7.46 41.54
N ASP A 65 15.88 8.58 41.60
CA ASP A 65 14.46 8.62 41.28
C ASP A 65 14.19 8.17 39.82
N TYR A 66 15.01 8.66 38.88
CA TYR A 66 14.89 8.23 37.48
C TYR A 66 15.07 6.72 37.34
N ASN A 67 16.06 6.12 37.97
CA ASN A 67 16.33 4.69 37.87
C ASN A 67 15.17 3.85 38.43
N ILE A 68 14.53 4.30 39.52
CA ILE A 68 13.30 3.69 40.03
C ILE A 68 12.18 3.74 38.99
N ILE A 69 11.90 4.96 38.45
CA ILE A 69 10.86 5.15 37.41
C ILE A 69 11.16 4.29 36.17
N ALA A 70 12.40 4.28 35.70
CA ALA A 70 12.80 3.49 34.53
C ALA A 70 12.59 1.99 34.72
N SER A 71 12.74 1.50 35.95
CA SER A 71 12.53 0.08 36.26
C SER A 71 11.06 -0.34 36.28
N ILE A 72 10.15 0.58 36.61
CA ILE A 72 8.70 0.29 36.74
C ILE A 72 7.90 0.74 35.50
N ALA A 73 8.48 1.52 34.61
CA ALA A 73 7.79 2.02 33.40
C ALA A 73 7.62 0.91 32.32
N ASN A 74 6.94 -0.16 32.68
CA ASN A 74 6.64 -1.32 31.84
C ASN A 74 5.27 -1.92 32.22
N PRO A 75 4.61 -2.68 31.32
CA PRO A 75 3.28 -3.24 31.55
C PRO A 75 3.18 -4.26 32.70
N ASP A 76 4.28 -4.90 33.08
CA ASP A 76 4.31 -5.87 34.18
C ASP A 76 4.22 -5.18 35.53
N SER A 77 4.82 -3.99 35.68
CA SER A 77 4.82 -3.21 36.92
C SER A 77 3.62 -2.26 37.00
N VAL A 78 3.23 -1.66 35.86
CA VAL A 78 2.06 -0.77 35.73
C VAL A 78 1.05 -1.47 34.84
N THR A 79 0.25 -2.34 35.45
CA THR A 79 -0.67 -3.20 34.69
C THR A 79 -1.88 -2.43 34.17
N LYS A 80 -2.40 -2.87 33.01
CA LYS A 80 -3.58 -2.27 32.41
C LYS A 80 -4.83 -2.40 33.29
N GLU A 81 -4.92 -3.49 34.03
CA GLU A 81 -5.98 -3.75 35.00
C GLU A 81 -5.99 -2.67 36.09
N ARG A 82 -4.81 -2.39 36.68
CA ARG A 82 -4.71 -1.35 37.73
C ARG A 82 -5.03 0.04 37.17
N VAL A 83 -4.55 0.37 35.97
CA VAL A 83 -4.90 1.64 35.31
C VAL A 83 -6.41 1.72 35.09
N SER A 84 -7.07 0.66 34.62
CA SER A 84 -8.52 0.63 34.40
C SER A 84 -9.33 0.78 35.68
N GLU A 85 -8.89 0.19 36.79
CA GLU A 85 -9.52 0.38 38.12
C GLU A 85 -9.50 1.87 38.53
N ILE A 86 -8.33 2.51 38.40
CA ILE A 86 -8.18 3.93 38.75
C ILE A 86 -8.97 4.81 37.76
N GLU A 87 -9.00 4.47 36.47
CA GLU A 87 -9.76 5.20 35.45
C GLU A 87 -11.27 5.15 35.73
N ALA A 88 -11.80 4.03 36.21
CA ALA A 88 -13.20 3.92 36.59
C ALA A 88 -13.62 4.91 37.68
N GLU A 89 -12.67 5.28 38.56
CA GLU A 89 -12.88 6.28 39.60
C GLU A 89 -12.66 7.71 39.10
N THR A 90 -11.54 7.91 38.39
CA THR A 90 -11.08 9.27 37.99
C THR A 90 -11.74 9.75 36.70
N ARG A 91 -12.26 8.86 35.86
CA ARG A 91 -12.82 9.12 34.52
C ARG A 91 -11.84 9.88 33.61
N HIS A 92 -10.54 9.59 33.77
CA HIS A 92 -9.48 10.25 33.03
C HIS A 92 -8.30 9.29 32.85
N ASP A 93 -8.02 8.90 31.60
CA ASP A 93 -7.06 7.86 31.22
C ASP A 93 -5.62 8.17 31.65
N ILE A 94 -5.09 9.33 31.28
CA ILE A 94 -3.69 9.70 31.61
C ILE A 94 -3.52 9.94 33.13
N MET A 95 -4.53 10.52 33.79
CA MET A 95 -4.48 10.64 35.26
C MET A 95 -4.44 9.24 35.95
N ALA A 96 -5.16 8.28 35.38
CA ALA A 96 -5.13 6.90 35.90
C ALA A 96 -3.76 6.26 35.69
N LEU A 97 -3.17 6.43 34.48
CA LEU A 97 -1.82 5.96 34.18
C LEU A 97 -0.78 6.53 35.16
N THR A 98 -0.76 7.86 35.30
CA THR A 98 0.22 8.53 36.18
C THR A 98 0.07 8.15 37.65
N LYS A 99 -1.16 7.95 38.13
CA LYS A 99 -1.42 7.43 39.48
C LYS A 99 -0.91 6.00 39.67
N ALA A 100 -1.20 5.11 38.72
CA ALA A 100 -0.70 3.73 38.76
C ALA A 100 0.84 3.67 38.75
N MET A 101 1.48 4.53 37.94
CA MET A 101 2.94 4.67 37.94
C MET A 101 3.46 5.20 39.28
N ALA A 102 2.80 6.21 39.87
CA ALA A 102 3.20 6.77 41.15
C ALA A 102 3.07 5.73 42.30
N GLU A 103 2.01 4.92 42.31
CA GLU A 103 1.84 3.80 43.22
C GLU A 103 2.99 2.79 43.11
N ALA A 104 3.38 2.43 41.89
CA ALA A 104 4.48 1.48 41.64
C ALA A 104 5.86 2.05 41.98
N ALA A 105 6.05 3.38 41.84
CA ALA A 105 7.32 4.07 42.09
C ALA A 105 7.53 4.41 43.59
N GLY A 106 6.49 4.37 44.41
CA GLY A 106 6.58 4.78 45.84
C GLY A 106 7.04 6.23 45.98
N ASP A 107 8.07 6.46 46.79
CA ASP A 107 8.56 7.80 47.10
C ASP A 107 9.08 8.56 45.86
N ALA A 108 9.57 7.85 44.80
CA ALA A 108 9.99 8.45 43.54
C ALA A 108 8.81 8.92 42.68
N GLY A 109 7.57 8.54 43.01
CA GLY A 109 6.36 8.90 42.25
C GLY A 109 6.05 10.40 42.16
N TRP A 110 6.68 11.22 43.01
CA TRP A 110 6.47 12.68 43.05
C TRP A 110 6.76 13.41 41.74
N CYS A 111 7.67 12.90 40.92
CA CYS A 111 8.11 13.56 39.72
C CYS A 111 7.39 13.07 38.43
N ILE A 112 6.52 12.05 38.54
CA ILE A 112 5.77 11.52 37.38
C ILE A 112 4.86 12.61 36.81
N HIS A 113 4.85 12.74 35.48
CA HIS A 113 4.05 13.73 34.73
C HIS A 113 4.42 15.19 35.06
N LEU A 114 5.63 15.45 35.53
CA LEU A 114 6.07 16.77 35.98
C LEU A 114 6.10 17.78 34.81
N GLY A 115 5.20 18.76 34.85
CA GLY A 115 5.12 19.84 33.86
C GLY A 115 4.52 19.45 32.51
N ALA A 116 4.03 18.22 32.37
CA ALA A 116 3.34 17.76 31.17
C ALA A 116 1.81 17.86 31.30
N THR A 117 1.13 17.79 30.18
CA THR A 117 -0.32 17.61 30.07
C THR A 117 -0.64 16.30 29.36
N SER A 118 -1.87 15.83 29.49
CA SER A 118 -2.29 14.53 28.93
C SER A 118 -1.93 14.34 27.46
N ASN A 119 -2.04 15.39 26.64
CA ASN A 119 -1.75 15.26 25.21
C ASN A 119 -0.27 15.22 24.89
N ASP A 120 0.60 15.74 25.75
CA ASP A 120 2.05 15.55 25.59
C ASP A 120 2.40 14.07 25.58
N ILE A 121 1.67 13.27 26.40
CA ILE A 121 1.85 11.83 26.47
C ILE A 121 1.12 11.12 25.33
N VAL A 122 -0.16 11.46 25.07
CA VAL A 122 -1.00 10.79 24.08
C VAL A 122 -0.46 11.01 22.65
N ASP A 123 -0.21 12.26 22.26
CA ASP A 123 0.26 12.59 20.90
C ASP A 123 1.67 12.01 20.65
N THR A 124 2.56 12.07 21.65
CA THR A 124 3.90 11.51 21.53
C THR A 124 3.86 9.98 21.44
N ALA A 125 2.99 9.30 22.19
CA ALA A 125 2.78 7.85 22.06
C ALA A 125 2.24 7.49 20.66
N VAL A 126 1.28 8.25 20.13
CA VAL A 126 0.78 8.07 18.75
C VAL A 126 1.89 8.29 17.73
N ALA A 127 2.78 9.27 17.92
CA ALA A 127 3.93 9.47 17.02
C ALA A 127 4.88 8.26 17.01
N LEU A 128 5.11 7.64 18.15
CA LEU A 128 5.89 6.39 18.23
C LEU A 128 5.19 5.25 17.48
N GLN A 129 3.87 5.09 17.66
CA GLN A 129 3.09 4.09 16.93
C GLN A 129 3.10 4.34 15.40
N LEU A 130 3.02 5.60 14.97
CA LEU A 130 3.12 5.98 13.56
C LEU A 130 4.51 5.71 12.99
N ARG A 131 5.57 6.04 13.73
CA ARG A 131 6.96 5.73 13.35
C ARG A 131 7.13 4.23 13.11
N ASP A 132 6.70 3.41 14.06
CA ASP A 132 6.82 1.96 13.97
C ASP A 132 5.95 1.40 12.83
N SER A 133 4.76 1.95 12.62
CA SER A 133 3.89 1.61 11.49
C SER A 133 4.54 1.95 10.15
N MET A 134 5.19 3.12 10.03
CA MET A 134 5.88 3.51 8.79
C MET A 134 7.07 2.60 8.47
N VAL A 135 7.79 2.12 9.48
CA VAL A 135 8.88 1.13 9.28
C VAL A 135 8.30 -0.16 8.67
N LEU A 136 7.26 -0.73 9.27
CA LEU A 136 6.63 -1.95 8.76
C LEU A 136 6.01 -1.75 7.37
N LEU A 137 5.34 -0.62 7.13
CA LEU A 137 4.76 -0.31 5.81
C LEU A 137 5.83 -0.15 4.74
N ARG A 138 6.96 0.46 5.08
CA ARG A 138 8.11 0.57 4.18
C ARG A 138 8.65 -0.81 3.79
N GLU A 139 8.85 -1.69 4.76
CA GLU A 139 9.29 -3.06 4.53
C GLU A 139 8.31 -3.83 3.63
N GLN A 140 7.01 -3.75 3.89
CA GLN A 140 5.99 -4.39 3.07
C GLN A 140 5.96 -3.84 1.64
N LEU A 141 6.14 -2.54 1.47
CA LEU A 141 6.20 -1.89 0.17
C LEU A 141 7.47 -2.30 -0.60
N CYS A 142 8.62 -2.38 0.04
CA CYS A 142 9.86 -2.89 -0.56
C CYS A 142 9.70 -4.34 -1.04
N LEU A 143 9.08 -5.21 -0.23
CA LEU A 143 8.79 -6.58 -0.63
C LEU A 143 7.82 -6.65 -1.83
N LEU A 144 6.81 -5.79 -1.87
CA LEU A 144 5.88 -5.70 -3.01
C LEU A 144 6.58 -5.21 -4.27
N ILE A 145 7.43 -4.18 -4.17
CA ILE A 145 8.26 -3.66 -5.27
C ILE A 145 9.14 -4.77 -5.82
N GLY A 146 9.84 -5.53 -4.97
CA GLY A 146 10.70 -6.64 -5.39
C GLY A 146 9.93 -7.68 -6.20
N VAL A 147 8.79 -8.14 -5.72
CA VAL A 147 7.94 -9.11 -6.45
C VAL A 147 7.39 -8.52 -7.76
N CYS A 148 7.03 -7.24 -7.79
CA CYS A 148 6.56 -6.59 -9.02
C CYS A 148 7.69 -6.47 -10.06
N ALA A 149 8.93 -6.21 -9.61
CA ALA A 149 10.11 -6.20 -10.46
C ALA A 149 10.38 -7.58 -11.07
N ASP A 150 10.27 -8.65 -10.27
CA ASP A 150 10.41 -10.02 -10.76
C ASP A 150 9.37 -10.38 -11.84
N VAL A 151 8.11 -9.91 -11.68
CA VAL A 151 7.07 -10.07 -12.69
C VAL A 151 7.40 -9.30 -13.96
N ALA A 152 7.82 -8.04 -13.85
CA ALA A 152 8.19 -7.21 -15.00
C ALA A 152 9.34 -7.82 -15.80
N GLU A 153 10.38 -8.31 -15.12
CA GLU A 153 11.53 -8.96 -15.75
C GLU A 153 11.16 -10.29 -16.39
N ARG A 154 10.42 -11.14 -15.70
CA ARG A 154 9.98 -12.46 -16.22
C ARG A 154 9.13 -12.33 -17.48
N GLU A 155 8.25 -11.34 -17.53
CA GLU A 155 7.33 -11.12 -18.64
C GLU A 155 7.80 -10.05 -19.63
N ARG A 156 9.09 -9.71 -19.60
CA ARG A 156 9.72 -8.63 -20.39
C ARG A 156 9.33 -8.66 -21.86
N ASP A 157 9.34 -9.86 -22.43
CA ASP A 157 9.13 -10.08 -23.87
C ASP A 157 7.80 -10.82 -24.17
N THR A 158 6.93 -11.00 -23.18
CA THR A 158 5.61 -11.61 -23.37
C THR A 158 4.68 -10.64 -24.08
N VAL A 159 4.52 -10.84 -25.39
CA VAL A 159 3.70 -9.97 -26.25
C VAL A 159 2.23 -10.16 -25.97
N MET A 160 1.50 -9.07 -25.79
CA MET A 160 0.07 -9.05 -25.52
C MET A 160 -0.63 -7.90 -26.22
N LEU A 161 -1.96 -7.99 -26.31
CA LEU A 161 -2.78 -6.92 -26.85
C LEU A 161 -2.87 -5.73 -25.88
N GLY A 162 -2.43 -4.55 -26.32
CA GLY A 162 -2.75 -3.30 -25.66
C GLY A 162 -4.25 -3.01 -25.77
N ARG A 163 -4.83 -2.36 -24.73
CA ARG A 163 -6.25 -2.00 -24.75
C ARG A 163 -6.45 -0.57 -24.22
N THR A 164 -7.23 0.20 -24.95
CA THR A 164 -7.75 1.50 -24.50
C THR A 164 -9.27 1.49 -24.60
N HIS A 165 -9.98 2.06 -23.63
CA HIS A 165 -11.45 2.02 -23.60
C HIS A 165 -12.04 0.59 -23.69
N GLY A 166 -11.28 -0.43 -23.30
CA GLY A 166 -11.66 -1.83 -23.48
C GLY A 166 -11.57 -2.36 -24.92
N GLN A 167 -11.14 -1.53 -25.87
CA GLN A 167 -10.94 -1.90 -27.26
C GLN A 167 -9.50 -2.33 -27.54
N ALA A 168 -9.33 -3.20 -28.54
CA ALA A 168 -8.03 -3.61 -29.02
C ALA A 168 -7.22 -2.42 -29.56
N ALA A 169 -5.96 -2.33 -29.17
CA ALA A 169 -4.99 -1.34 -29.61
C ALA A 169 -3.70 -2.07 -30.04
N VAL A 170 -2.61 -1.32 -30.23
CA VAL A 170 -1.33 -1.87 -30.66
C VAL A 170 -0.78 -2.92 -29.67
N PRO A 171 0.06 -3.87 -30.13
CA PRO A 171 0.77 -4.79 -29.26
C PRO A 171 1.66 -4.06 -28.24
N ILE A 172 1.73 -4.62 -27.05
CA ILE A 172 2.65 -4.24 -25.97
C ILE A 172 3.27 -5.51 -25.39
N THR A 173 4.12 -5.38 -24.34
CA THR A 173 4.49 -6.55 -23.55
C THR A 173 3.80 -6.55 -22.18
N PHE A 174 3.59 -7.73 -21.58
CA PHE A 174 3.12 -7.83 -20.20
C PHE A 174 4.14 -7.21 -19.25
N GLY A 175 5.45 -7.37 -19.55
CA GLY A 175 6.52 -6.73 -18.80
C GLY A 175 6.39 -5.21 -18.76
N LEU A 176 6.06 -4.53 -19.88
CA LEU A 176 5.80 -3.10 -19.90
C LEU A 176 4.61 -2.74 -19.00
N LYS A 177 3.52 -3.51 -19.05
CA LYS A 177 2.39 -3.32 -18.14
C LYS A 177 2.80 -3.40 -16.68
N ALA A 178 3.60 -4.39 -16.31
CA ALA A 178 4.13 -4.57 -14.96
C ALA A 178 5.13 -3.47 -14.57
N ALA A 179 5.95 -2.99 -15.50
CA ALA A 179 6.88 -1.88 -15.28
C ALA A 179 6.16 -0.57 -14.93
N VAL A 180 4.99 -0.31 -15.52
CA VAL A 180 4.14 0.84 -15.15
C VAL A 180 3.65 0.72 -13.69
N TRP A 181 3.29 -0.48 -13.25
CA TRP A 181 2.91 -0.72 -11.85
C TRP A 181 4.11 -0.54 -10.92
N LEU A 182 5.26 -1.09 -11.32
CA LEU A 182 6.51 -1.05 -10.57
C LEU A 182 6.98 0.39 -10.31
N ASP A 183 7.00 1.25 -11.34
CA ASP A 183 7.40 2.64 -11.19
C ASP A 183 6.41 3.44 -10.33
N GLU A 184 5.12 3.12 -10.39
CA GLU A 184 4.13 3.72 -9.48
C GLU A 184 4.37 3.33 -8.02
N LEU A 185 4.65 2.05 -7.73
CA LEU A 185 4.99 1.58 -6.39
C LEU A 185 6.30 2.20 -5.88
N ARG A 186 7.33 2.32 -6.74
CA ARG A 186 8.58 3.00 -6.43
C ARG A 186 8.35 4.45 -6.00
N ARG A 187 7.48 5.19 -6.71
CA ARG A 187 7.11 6.56 -6.30
C ARG A 187 6.38 6.62 -4.96
N GLN A 188 5.63 5.56 -4.57
CA GLN A 188 5.02 5.51 -3.23
C GLN A 188 6.10 5.37 -2.14
N LEU A 189 7.17 4.63 -2.40
CA LEU A 189 8.30 4.52 -1.47
C LEU A 189 8.99 5.88 -1.26
N VAL A 190 9.29 6.59 -2.35
CA VAL A 190 9.86 7.95 -2.29
C VAL A 190 8.98 8.89 -1.45
N ARG A 191 7.66 8.88 -1.68
CA ARG A 191 6.71 9.71 -0.90
C ARG A 191 6.74 9.37 0.59
N LEU A 192 6.83 8.10 0.97
CA LEU A 192 6.92 7.69 2.36
C LEU A 192 8.21 8.19 3.00
N ASP A 193 9.35 7.98 2.33
CA ASP A 193 10.66 8.38 2.84
C ASP A 193 10.74 9.92 3.03
N GLU A 194 10.17 10.70 2.10
CA GLU A 194 10.09 12.16 2.20
C GLU A 194 9.11 12.65 3.30
N ALA A 195 8.01 11.94 3.53
CA ALA A 195 6.97 12.33 4.49
C ALA A 195 7.31 11.91 5.93
N SER A 196 8.01 10.80 6.13
CA SER A 196 8.28 10.20 7.44
C SER A 196 8.83 11.18 8.49
N PRO A 197 9.81 12.06 8.18
CA PRO A 197 10.30 13.03 9.16
C PRO A 197 9.25 14.08 9.60
N ARG A 198 8.30 14.41 8.74
CA ARG A 198 7.22 15.37 9.04
C ARG A 198 6.12 14.73 9.87
N ILE A 199 5.77 13.48 9.56
CA ILE A 199 4.70 12.73 10.23
C ILE A 199 5.07 12.42 11.68
N SER A 200 6.30 12.01 11.97
CA SER A 200 6.77 11.63 13.30
C SER A 200 7.22 12.80 14.19
N ALA A 201 7.11 14.04 13.73
CA ALA A 201 7.47 15.20 14.56
C ALA A 201 6.34 15.54 15.53
N GLN A 202 6.65 15.61 16.84
CA GLN A 202 5.70 15.88 17.93
C GLN A 202 6.24 16.97 18.88
N GLY A 203 5.41 17.59 19.73
CA GLY A 203 5.80 18.75 20.50
C GLY A 203 5.32 18.88 21.92
N GLU A 204 6.17 19.45 22.77
CA GLU A 204 5.90 19.98 24.11
C GLU A 204 6.38 21.42 24.25
N ASN A 205 5.81 22.18 25.22
CA ASN A 205 5.93 23.65 25.26
C ASN A 205 7.25 24.25 25.82
N ALA A 206 8.17 23.45 26.38
CA ALA A 206 9.45 23.95 26.88
C ALA A 206 10.58 23.50 25.95
N ARG A 207 11.11 24.40 25.11
CA ARG A 207 12.02 24.07 23.98
C ARG A 207 13.14 23.08 24.31
N GLU A 208 13.79 23.23 25.45
CA GLU A 208 14.90 22.35 25.83
C GLU A 208 14.39 21.00 26.34
N LEU A 209 13.35 21.00 27.19
CA LEU A 209 12.71 19.77 27.66
C LEU A 209 12.14 18.98 26.48
N GLN A 210 11.39 19.64 25.59
CA GLN A 210 10.86 19.08 24.35
C GLN A 210 11.96 18.45 23.49
N ARG A 211 13.04 19.19 23.24
CA ARG A 211 14.16 18.70 22.43
C ARG A 211 14.79 17.46 23.02
N LEU A 212 14.99 17.43 24.32
CA LEU A 212 15.57 16.27 25.02
C LEU A 212 14.67 15.04 24.87
N ILE A 213 13.37 15.16 25.17
CA ILE A 213 12.41 14.06 25.09
C ILE A 213 12.33 13.51 23.67
N LEU A 214 12.06 14.36 22.69
CA LEU A 214 11.82 13.91 21.31
C LEU A 214 13.08 13.34 20.68
N THR A 215 14.26 13.94 20.96
CA THR A 215 15.55 13.38 20.50
C THR A 215 15.83 12.01 21.13
N HIS A 216 15.55 11.86 22.44
CA HIS A 216 15.70 10.60 23.15
C HIS A 216 14.79 9.49 22.57
N LEU A 217 13.58 9.85 22.18
CA LEU A 217 12.61 8.96 21.57
C LEU A 217 12.83 8.74 20.05
N GLY A 218 13.80 9.44 19.44
CA GLY A 218 14.06 9.35 18.00
C GLY A 218 12.95 9.98 17.14
N LEU A 219 12.28 11.02 17.66
CA LEU A 219 11.21 11.76 16.99
C LEU A 219 11.69 13.14 16.51
N GLY A 220 11.04 13.67 15.48
CA GLY A 220 11.28 15.03 14.99
C GLY A 220 10.78 16.09 15.97
N VAL A 221 11.49 17.22 16.07
CA VAL A 221 11.13 18.36 16.93
C VAL A 221 10.41 19.41 16.10
N PRO A 222 9.12 19.72 16.35
CA PRO A 222 8.39 20.73 15.61
C PRO A 222 8.84 22.14 16.03
N LEU A 223 8.74 23.08 15.10
CA LEU A 223 9.08 24.48 15.36
C LEU A 223 8.05 25.17 16.26
N ALA A 224 6.77 24.87 16.05
CA ALA A 224 5.66 25.45 16.79
C ALA A 224 4.49 24.46 16.91
N THR A 225 3.88 24.43 18.09
CA THR A 225 2.66 23.64 18.39
C THR A 225 1.76 24.44 19.31
N THR A 226 0.47 24.05 19.35
CA THR A 226 -0.43 24.40 20.45
C THR A 226 -0.31 23.32 21.54
N GLN A 227 -1.38 22.98 22.24
CA GLN A 227 -1.42 21.82 23.14
C GLN A 227 -1.37 20.48 22.38
N VAL A 228 -1.60 20.52 21.07
CA VAL A 228 -1.50 19.38 20.15
C VAL A 228 -0.69 19.77 18.92
N VAL A 229 -0.10 18.80 18.21
CA VAL A 229 0.51 19.04 16.91
C VAL A 229 -0.55 19.26 15.84
N GLY A 230 -0.20 19.97 14.76
CA GLY A 230 -1.06 20.12 13.59
C GLY A 230 -1.42 18.76 12.99
N ARG A 231 -2.71 18.52 12.75
CA ARG A 231 -3.23 17.27 12.20
C ARG A 231 -3.00 17.13 10.68
N ASP A 232 -2.48 18.13 10.02
CA ASP A 232 -1.98 18.07 8.64
C ASP A 232 -0.99 16.91 8.43
N ARG A 233 -0.21 16.54 9.45
CA ARG A 233 0.70 15.38 9.46
C ARG A 233 -0.03 14.06 9.33
N TYR A 234 -1.17 13.91 10.02
CA TYR A 234 -2.01 12.71 9.92
C TYR A 234 -2.77 12.67 8.60
N ILE A 235 -3.14 13.83 8.04
CA ILE A 235 -3.69 13.93 6.69
C ILE A 235 -2.65 13.44 5.67
N GLU A 236 -1.39 13.88 5.77
CA GLU A 236 -0.31 13.42 4.89
C GLU A 236 -0.14 11.90 4.96
N TYR A 237 -0.12 11.34 6.18
CA TYR A 237 0.00 9.91 6.41
C TYR A 237 -1.16 9.10 5.82
N VAL A 238 -2.39 9.44 6.17
CA VAL A 238 -3.57 8.71 5.71
C VAL A 238 -3.79 8.89 4.20
N SER A 239 -3.45 10.06 3.64
CA SER A 239 -3.47 10.27 2.18
C SER A 239 -2.45 9.39 1.46
N TRP A 240 -1.27 9.17 2.04
CA TRP A 240 -0.30 8.23 1.52
C TRP A 240 -0.83 6.78 1.58
N LEU A 241 -1.41 6.34 2.70
CA LEU A 241 -2.05 5.01 2.81
C LEU A 241 -3.11 4.80 1.72
N ALA A 242 -3.95 5.79 1.50
CA ALA A 242 -5.00 5.75 0.49
C ALA A 242 -4.44 5.69 -0.94
N ASN A 243 -3.34 6.38 -1.21
CA ASN A 243 -2.66 6.37 -2.50
C ASN A 243 -2.01 5.00 -2.77
N VAL A 244 -1.33 4.40 -1.80
CA VAL A 244 -0.80 3.03 -1.90
C VAL A 244 -1.92 2.02 -2.15
N ALA A 245 -3.00 2.10 -1.36
CA ALA A 245 -4.16 1.22 -1.55
C ALA A 245 -4.81 1.36 -2.94
N ALA A 246 -4.83 2.58 -3.50
CA ALA A 246 -5.31 2.83 -4.86
C ALA A 246 -4.39 2.21 -5.93
N SER A 247 -3.06 2.31 -5.77
CA SER A 247 -2.09 1.67 -6.65
C SER A 247 -2.24 0.13 -6.62
N CYS A 248 -2.39 -0.45 -5.44
CA CYS A 248 -2.64 -1.89 -5.29
C CYS A 248 -3.98 -2.31 -5.94
N GLU A 249 -5.06 -1.56 -5.71
CA GLU A 249 -6.36 -1.87 -6.31
C GLU A 249 -6.31 -1.80 -7.84
N LYS A 250 -5.60 -0.81 -8.42
CA LYS A 250 -5.39 -0.70 -9.86
C LYS A 250 -4.72 -1.95 -10.44
N ILE A 251 -3.67 -2.45 -9.80
CA ILE A 251 -2.98 -3.68 -10.19
C ILE A 251 -3.95 -4.88 -10.14
N LEU A 252 -4.62 -5.06 -9.00
CA LEU A 252 -5.52 -6.18 -8.79
C LEU A 252 -6.76 -6.12 -9.68
N GLN A 253 -7.25 -4.93 -9.99
CA GLN A 253 -8.34 -4.74 -10.94
C GLN A 253 -7.95 -5.19 -12.34
N GLU A 254 -6.72 -4.91 -12.77
CA GLU A 254 -6.21 -5.36 -14.06
C GLU A 254 -6.04 -6.89 -14.09
N VAL A 255 -5.49 -7.50 -13.04
CA VAL A 255 -5.41 -8.97 -12.92
C VAL A 255 -6.79 -9.59 -13.04
N ARG A 256 -7.80 -9.04 -12.34
CA ARG A 256 -9.20 -9.51 -12.45
C ARG A 256 -9.76 -9.35 -13.87
N ASN A 257 -9.46 -8.26 -14.55
CA ASN A 257 -9.88 -8.04 -15.95
C ASN A 257 -9.28 -9.07 -16.89
N LEU A 258 -7.97 -9.32 -16.77
CA LEU A 258 -7.26 -10.28 -17.64
C LEU A 258 -7.66 -11.73 -17.37
N GLN A 259 -8.15 -12.05 -16.16
CA GLN A 259 -8.63 -13.37 -15.77
C GLN A 259 -10.03 -13.71 -16.29
N ARG A 260 -10.78 -12.74 -16.83
CA ARG A 260 -12.12 -13.00 -17.37
C ARG A 260 -12.10 -14.13 -18.40
N SER A 261 -13.18 -14.94 -18.42
CA SER A 261 -13.27 -16.16 -19.22
C SER A 261 -13.02 -15.95 -20.72
N GLU A 262 -13.39 -14.80 -21.24
CA GLU A 262 -13.19 -14.44 -22.65
C GLU A 262 -11.77 -13.94 -22.97
N LEU A 263 -11.03 -13.35 -22.00
CA LEU A 263 -9.65 -12.91 -22.16
C LEU A 263 -8.64 -13.98 -21.84
N ARG A 264 -8.57 -14.42 -20.58
CA ARG A 264 -7.70 -15.48 -20.06
C ARG A 264 -6.21 -15.27 -20.34
N GLU A 265 -5.74 -14.03 -20.31
CA GLU A 265 -4.34 -13.68 -20.59
C GLU A 265 -3.45 -13.80 -19.36
N ALA A 266 -4.00 -13.48 -18.18
CA ALA A 266 -3.32 -13.62 -16.89
C ALA A 266 -4.36 -13.80 -15.79
N GLY A 267 -3.93 -14.23 -14.60
CA GLY A 267 -4.85 -14.33 -13.47
C GLY A 267 -4.18 -14.73 -12.17
N GLU A 268 -4.97 -14.69 -11.11
CA GLU A 268 -4.59 -15.07 -9.76
C GLU A 268 -4.25 -16.56 -9.70
N GLY A 269 -3.14 -16.89 -9.03
CA GLY A 269 -2.73 -18.26 -8.79
C GLY A 269 -3.78 -19.01 -7.96
N PHE A 270 -4.01 -20.27 -8.30
CA PHE A 270 -5.01 -21.12 -7.65
C PHE A 270 -4.37 -22.42 -7.16
N ASP A 271 -4.43 -22.66 -5.85
CA ASP A 271 -3.98 -23.91 -5.24
C ASP A 271 -5.07 -24.97 -5.42
N VAL A 272 -4.86 -25.86 -6.41
CA VAL A 272 -5.83 -26.90 -6.80
C VAL A 272 -6.06 -27.92 -5.68
N GLU A 273 -5.08 -28.13 -4.80
CA GLU A 273 -5.16 -29.13 -3.72
C GLU A 273 -5.93 -28.61 -2.50
N LYS A 274 -5.83 -27.30 -2.22
CA LYS A 274 -6.32 -26.71 -0.97
C LYS A 274 -7.46 -25.71 -1.15
N GLN A 275 -7.62 -25.14 -2.36
CA GLN A 275 -8.55 -24.04 -2.58
C GLN A 275 -9.81 -24.52 -3.31
N VAL A 276 -10.97 -24.17 -2.75
CA VAL A 276 -12.27 -24.36 -3.40
C VAL A 276 -12.69 -23.07 -4.08
N GLY A 277 -12.72 -23.05 -5.41
CA GLY A 277 -13.03 -21.86 -6.19
C GLY A 277 -14.53 -21.52 -6.24
N SER A 278 -15.39 -22.53 -6.11
CA SER A 278 -16.85 -22.39 -6.11
C SER A 278 -17.49 -23.57 -5.40
N SER A 279 -18.51 -23.31 -4.61
CA SER A 279 -19.32 -24.37 -3.94
C SER A 279 -20.16 -25.21 -4.91
N THR A 280 -20.38 -24.70 -6.13
CA THR A 280 -21.30 -25.31 -7.11
C THR A 280 -20.62 -25.78 -8.39
N MET A 281 -19.57 -25.02 -8.85
CA MET A 281 -18.88 -25.32 -10.11
C MET A 281 -17.38 -25.56 -9.82
N ALA A 282 -16.97 -26.82 -9.80
CA ALA A 282 -15.62 -27.23 -9.38
C ALA A 282 -14.48 -26.65 -10.25
N HIS A 283 -14.74 -26.32 -11.52
CA HIS A 283 -13.76 -25.76 -12.44
C HIS A 283 -13.60 -24.23 -12.30
N LYS A 284 -14.49 -23.54 -11.56
CA LYS A 284 -14.51 -22.08 -11.48
C LYS A 284 -13.44 -21.57 -10.52
N LYS A 285 -12.46 -20.84 -11.05
CA LYS A 285 -11.36 -20.24 -10.30
C LYS A 285 -11.58 -18.73 -10.19
N ASN A 286 -12.19 -18.30 -9.08
CA ASN A 286 -12.45 -16.87 -8.85
C ASN A 286 -11.21 -16.14 -8.32
N PRO A 287 -10.96 -14.86 -8.69
CA PRO A 287 -9.87 -14.04 -8.18
C PRO A 287 -10.20 -13.47 -6.79
N ILE A 288 -10.42 -14.35 -5.80
CA ILE A 288 -10.98 -13.97 -4.48
C ILE A 288 -10.04 -13.12 -3.63
N LYS A 289 -8.72 -13.28 -3.77
CA LYS A 289 -7.75 -12.46 -3.06
C LYS A 289 -7.75 -11.03 -3.62
N SER A 290 -7.74 -10.92 -4.95
CA SER A 290 -7.83 -9.64 -5.64
C SER A 290 -9.14 -8.91 -5.33
N GLU A 291 -10.28 -9.62 -5.33
CA GLU A 291 -11.58 -9.04 -4.97
C GLU A 291 -11.60 -8.53 -3.53
N ASN A 292 -11.08 -9.34 -2.60
CA ASN A 292 -11.01 -8.97 -1.18
C ASN A 292 -10.14 -7.73 -0.97
N ALA A 293 -8.93 -7.69 -1.54
CA ALA A 293 -8.03 -6.55 -1.40
C ALA A 293 -8.60 -5.27 -2.05
N CYS A 294 -9.28 -5.35 -3.20
CA CYS A 294 -10.01 -4.23 -3.80
C CYS A 294 -11.10 -3.69 -2.86
N GLY A 295 -11.81 -4.57 -2.15
CA GLY A 295 -12.80 -4.19 -1.15
C GLY A 295 -12.19 -3.43 0.02
N LEU A 296 -11.08 -3.93 0.57
CA LEU A 296 -10.36 -3.29 1.68
C LEU A 296 -9.74 -1.94 1.28
N ALA A 297 -9.20 -1.83 0.07
CA ALA A 297 -8.66 -0.57 -0.44
C ALA A 297 -9.68 0.58 -0.44
N ARG A 298 -10.97 0.28 -0.63
CA ARG A 298 -12.06 1.27 -0.53
C ARG A 298 -12.20 1.81 0.89
N ILE A 299 -12.08 0.95 1.90
CA ILE A 299 -12.12 1.34 3.31
C ILE A 299 -10.93 2.23 3.66
N VAL A 300 -9.71 1.86 3.22
CA VAL A 300 -8.52 2.70 3.44
C VAL A 300 -8.71 4.10 2.85
N ARG A 301 -9.21 4.21 1.63
CA ARG A 301 -9.48 5.52 1.00
C ARG A 301 -10.58 6.32 1.71
N ALA A 302 -11.57 5.65 2.26
CA ALA A 302 -12.64 6.33 2.99
C ALA A 302 -12.15 7.02 4.28
N MET A 303 -11.02 6.57 4.85
CA MET A 303 -10.42 7.18 6.06
C MET A 303 -9.88 8.60 5.83
N ILE A 304 -9.72 9.04 4.58
CA ILE A 304 -9.29 10.39 4.25
C ILE A 304 -10.27 11.43 4.77
N ILE A 305 -11.58 11.24 4.59
CA ILE A 305 -12.61 12.23 4.94
C ILE A 305 -12.56 12.57 6.43
N PRO A 306 -12.74 11.62 7.36
CA PRO A 306 -12.68 11.94 8.78
C PRO A 306 -11.29 12.46 9.21
N THR A 307 -10.20 12.09 8.51
CA THR A 307 -8.88 12.62 8.82
C THR A 307 -8.75 14.11 8.48
N TYR A 308 -9.35 14.58 7.38
CA TYR A 308 -9.41 16.01 7.07
C TYR A 308 -10.27 16.79 8.07
N GLU A 309 -11.40 16.24 8.49
CA GLU A 309 -12.26 16.85 9.52
C GLU A 309 -11.55 16.96 10.87
N ASN A 310 -10.67 16.02 11.20
CA ASN A 310 -9.88 16.05 12.44
C ASN A 310 -8.86 17.21 12.52
N ALA A 311 -8.55 17.88 11.39
CA ALA A 311 -7.70 19.06 11.39
C ALA A 311 -8.40 20.31 11.95
N LEU A 312 -9.73 20.32 11.99
CA LEU A 312 -10.56 21.44 12.41
C LEU A 312 -10.81 21.38 13.92
N LEU A 313 -9.85 21.79 14.70
CA LEU A 313 -9.94 21.85 16.16
C LEU A 313 -10.25 23.26 16.64
N TRP A 314 -10.97 23.36 17.77
CA TRP A 314 -11.28 24.65 18.39
C TRP A 314 -10.09 25.15 19.21
N HIS A 315 -9.69 26.37 18.94
CA HIS A 315 -8.60 27.08 19.65
C HIS A 315 -7.32 26.25 19.67
N GLU A 316 -6.70 26.10 20.83
CA GLU A 316 -5.44 25.37 21.01
C GLU A 316 -5.66 23.86 21.12
N ARG A 317 -6.87 23.40 21.41
CA ARG A 317 -7.30 21.98 21.46
C ARG A 317 -8.78 21.83 21.78
N ASP A 318 -9.43 20.81 21.19
CA ASP A 318 -10.63 20.12 21.68
C ASP A 318 -10.45 18.60 21.58
N LEU A 319 -11.52 17.81 21.68
CA LEU A 319 -11.47 16.33 21.62
C LEU A 319 -12.23 15.74 20.42
N ALA A 320 -12.68 16.57 19.48
CA ALA A 320 -13.46 16.09 18.33
C ALA A 320 -12.70 15.09 17.46
N ASN A 321 -11.39 15.25 17.35
CA ASN A 321 -10.50 14.36 16.61
C ASN A 321 -10.25 13.01 17.31
N SER A 322 -10.23 12.98 18.64
CA SER A 322 -9.67 11.88 19.43
C SER A 322 -10.30 10.52 19.15
N SER A 323 -11.63 10.44 19.11
CA SER A 323 -12.35 9.19 18.82
C SER A 323 -12.16 8.74 17.38
N SER A 324 -12.17 9.67 16.43
CA SER A 324 -12.01 9.42 15.00
C SER A 324 -10.59 8.94 14.66
N GLU A 325 -9.55 9.53 15.24
CA GLU A 325 -8.14 9.17 15.01
C GLU A 325 -7.84 7.72 15.41
N ARG A 326 -8.54 7.19 16.41
CA ARG A 326 -8.41 5.77 16.82
C ARG A 326 -8.79 4.80 15.69
N PHE A 327 -9.68 5.20 14.77
CA PHE A 327 -10.06 4.41 13.60
C PHE A 327 -9.18 4.75 12.39
N THR A 328 -8.99 6.02 12.09
CA THR A 328 -8.33 6.43 10.85
C THR A 328 -6.85 6.03 10.81
N LEU A 329 -6.14 6.13 11.93
CA LEU A 329 -4.73 5.78 12.01
C LEU A 329 -4.53 4.26 12.13
N SER A 330 -5.15 3.61 13.11
CA SER A 330 -4.94 2.19 13.38
C SER A 330 -5.49 1.29 12.26
N HIS A 331 -6.77 1.45 11.92
CA HIS A 331 -7.42 0.62 10.89
C HIS A 331 -6.88 0.95 9.50
N GLY A 332 -6.63 2.24 9.20
CA GLY A 332 -6.03 2.66 7.95
C GLY A 332 -4.69 1.98 7.71
N SER A 333 -3.80 1.97 8.71
CA SER A 333 -2.48 1.32 8.64
C SER A 333 -2.58 -0.20 8.45
N ALA A 334 -3.35 -0.88 9.31
CA ALA A 334 -3.47 -2.32 9.27
C ALA A 334 -4.12 -2.85 7.99
N LEU A 335 -5.14 -2.14 7.48
CA LEU A 335 -5.79 -2.51 6.22
C LEU A 335 -4.93 -2.20 5.00
N CYS A 336 -4.14 -1.13 5.01
CA CYS A 336 -3.21 -0.82 3.93
C CYS A 336 -2.11 -1.89 3.83
N GLU A 337 -1.55 -2.33 4.95
CA GLU A 337 -0.60 -3.45 5.00
C GLU A 337 -1.23 -4.71 4.40
N ASP A 338 -2.43 -5.09 4.83
CA ASP A 338 -3.13 -6.28 4.36
C ASP A 338 -3.41 -6.24 2.83
N VAL A 339 -3.74 -5.06 2.30
CA VAL A 339 -3.89 -4.83 0.85
C VAL A 339 -2.55 -5.03 0.12
N MET A 340 -1.44 -4.48 0.63
CA MET A 340 -0.11 -4.68 0.05
C MET A 340 0.32 -6.15 0.09
N ALA A 341 0.11 -6.83 1.22
CA ALA A 341 0.46 -8.24 1.39
C ALA A 341 -0.32 -9.14 0.42
N LYS A 342 -1.62 -8.90 0.24
CA LYS A 342 -2.44 -9.62 -0.73
C LYS A 342 -2.03 -9.33 -2.17
N THR A 343 -1.71 -8.08 -2.49
CA THR A 343 -1.22 -7.69 -3.83
C THR A 343 0.09 -8.39 -4.14
N ARG A 344 1.01 -8.43 -3.19
CA ARG A 344 2.27 -9.17 -3.30
C ARG A 344 2.04 -10.67 -3.52
N ASP A 345 1.14 -11.28 -2.75
CA ASP A 345 0.84 -12.71 -2.89
C ASP A 345 0.20 -13.03 -4.26
N VAL A 346 -0.70 -12.17 -4.74
CA VAL A 346 -1.27 -12.31 -6.09
C VAL A 346 -0.19 -12.22 -7.16
N LEU A 347 0.65 -11.18 -7.14
CA LEU A 347 1.72 -11.00 -8.13
C LEU A 347 2.75 -12.14 -8.10
N LYS A 348 3.12 -12.61 -6.91
CA LYS A 348 4.07 -13.71 -6.74
C LYS A 348 3.57 -15.02 -7.36
N ASN A 349 2.28 -15.28 -7.27
CA ASN A 349 1.68 -16.56 -7.65
C ASN A 349 0.86 -16.49 -8.95
N MET A 350 0.79 -15.30 -9.59
CA MET A 350 0.02 -15.13 -10.82
C MET A 350 0.59 -15.94 -11.98
N TRP A 351 -0.30 -16.36 -12.86
CA TRP A 351 0.04 -16.94 -14.15
C TRP A 351 -0.19 -15.92 -15.27
N VAL A 352 0.62 -16.02 -16.32
CA VAL A 352 0.46 -15.33 -17.61
C VAL A 352 0.47 -16.41 -18.70
N ASP A 353 -0.50 -16.35 -19.61
CA ASP A 353 -0.65 -17.29 -20.73
C ASP A 353 -0.22 -16.57 -22.02
N ALA A 354 1.06 -16.73 -22.37
CA ALA A 354 1.65 -16.09 -23.55
C ALA A 354 0.96 -16.54 -24.85
N ASP A 355 0.60 -17.81 -24.96
CA ASP A 355 -0.09 -18.35 -26.15
C ASP A 355 -1.48 -17.71 -26.30
N ARG A 356 -2.18 -17.53 -25.18
CA ARG A 356 -3.47 -16.86 -25.18
C ARG A 356 -3.36 -15.36 -25.49
N CYS A 357 -2.31 -14.70 -25.00
CA CYS A 357 -2.02 -13.31 -25.37
C CYS A 357 -1.87 -13.15 -26.87
N LEU A 358 -1.06 -14.00 -27.52
CA LEU A 358 -0.88 -14.02 -28.97
C LEU A 358 -2.17 -14.38 -29.71
N ALA A 359 -2.92 -15.40 -29.26
CA ALA A 359 -4.20 -15.77 -29.85
C ALA A 359 -5.21 -14.61 -29.84
N ASN A 360 -5.24 -13.80 -28.76
CA ASN A 360 -6.10 -12.63 -28.71
C ASN A 360 -5.67 -11.51 -29.66
N ILE A 361 -4.38 -11.38 -29.98
CA ILE A 361 -3.88 -10.47 -31.03
C ILE A 361 -4.32 -10.97 -32.39
N HIS A 362 -4.08 -12.26 -32.71
CA HIS A 362 -4.45 -12.84 -33.99
C HIS A 362 -5.96 -12.84 -34.24
N ALA A 363 -6.78 -12.94 -33.18
CA ALA A 363 -8.24 -12.79 -33.28
C ALA A 363 -8.68 -11.41 -33.81
N GLN A 364 -7.81 -10.40 -33.82
CA GLN A 364 -8.07 -9.09 -34.41
C GLN A 364 -7.78 -9.05 -35.92
N LYS A 365 -7.37 -10.17 -36.52
CA LYS A 365 -7.15 -10.33 -37.97
C LYS A 365 -6.23 -9.25 -38.55
N GLY A 366 -5.18 -8.89 -37.83
CA GLY A 366 -4.20 -7.90 -38.27
C GLY A 366 -4.65 -6.44 -38.18
N LEU A 367 -5.89 -6.15 -37.80
CA LEU A 367 -6.41 -4.76 -37.73
C LEU A 367 -5.60 -3.87 -36.78
N VAL A 368 -5.03 -4.43 -35.71
CA VAL A 368 -4.22 -3.70 -34.73
C VAL A 368 -2.84 -3.30 -35.27
N MET A 369 -2.44 -3.79 -36.48
CA MET A 369 -1.21 -3.44 -37.18
C MET A 369 -1.42 -2.33 -38.21
N ALA A 370 -2.64 -1.89 -38.44
CA ALA A 370 -2.95 -0.86 -39.47
C ALA A 370 -2.14 0.43 -39.28
N GLU A 371 -1.89 0.84 -38.03
CA GLU A 371 -1.07 2.03 -37.73
C GLU A 371 0.37 1.89 -38.25
N LYS A 372 0.98 0.72 -38.07
CA LYS A 372 2.35 0.46 -38.52
C LYS A 372 2.43 0.56 -40.05
N VAL A 373 1.54 -0.10 -40.75
CA VAL A 373 1.49 -0.04 -42.22
C VAL A 373 1.29 1.41 -42.70
N MET A 374 0.44 2.18 -41.99
CA MET A 374 0.23 3.60 -42.29
C MET A 374 1.53 4.42 -42.15
N ILE A 375 2.26 4.23 -41.03
CA ILE A 375 3.51 4.94 -40.74
C ILE A 375 4.55 4.61 -41.84
N ASP A 376 4.72 3.32 -42.14
CA ASP A 376 5.69 2.87 -43.15
C ASP A 376 5.34 3.38 -44.57
N LEU A 377 4.06 3.52 -44.92
CA LEU A 377 3.65 4.19 -46.17
C LEU A 377 4.08 5.66 -46.19
N VAL A 378 3.99 6.36 -45.07
CA VAL A 378 4.47 7.76 -44.98
C VAL A 378 5.99 7.82 -45.15
N ASP A 379 6.74 6.90 -44.60
CA ASP A 379 8.19 6.80 -44.77
C ASP A 379 8.58 6.50 -46.23
N HIS A 380 7.70 5.86 -46.99
CA HIS A 380 7.80 5.64 -48.44
C HIS A 380 7.30 6.82 -49.28
N GLY A 381 7.00 7.95 -48.64
CA GLY A 381 6.67 9.21 -49.31
C GLY A 381 5.19 9.44 -49.67
N ILE A 382 4.29 8.58 -49.13
CA ILE A 382 2.84 8.80 -49.29
C ILE A 382 2.39 9.80 -48.20
N PRO A 383 1.66 10.87 -48.56
CA PRO A 383 1.16 11.84 -47.61
C PRO A 383 0.32 11.16 -46.52
N ARG A 384 0.48 11.60 -45.23
CA ARG A 384 -0.16 10.98 -44.07
C ARG A 384 -1.68 10.82 -44.24
N ASP A 385 -2.37 11.83 -44.77
CA ASP A 385 -3.83 11.79 -44.92
C ASP A 385 -4.24 10.76 -45.98
N GLU A 386 -3.44 10.63 -47.05
CA GLU A 386 -3.64 9.62 -48.08
C GLU A 386 -3.37 8.21 -47.56
N ALA A 387 -2.26 7.99 -46.85
CA ALA A 387 -1.93 6.73 -46.18
C ALA A 387 -3.05 6.33 -45.22
N HIS A 388 -3.58 7.27 -44.42
CA HIS A 388 -4.71 7.02 -43.51
C HIS A 388 -5.96 6.55 -44.27
N GLU A 389 -6.35 7.22 -45.38
CA GLU A 389 -7.52 6.83 -46.15
C GLU A 389 -7.36 5.47 -46.84
N ILE A 390 -6.14 5.15 -47.33
CA ILE A 390 -5.81 3.81 -47.85
C ILE A 390 -6.04 2.73 -46.79
N LEU A 391 -5.46 2.92 -45.60
CA LEU A 391 -5.60 1.95 -44.50
C LEU A 391 -7.02 1.90 -43.96
N ARG A 392 -7.72 3.04 -43.89
CA ARG A 392 -9.13 3.08 -43.50
C ARG A 392 -9.99 2.22 -44.42
N ALA A 393 -9.84 2.39 -45.75
CA ALA A 393 -10.56 1.62 -46.74
C ALA A 393 -10.22 0.11 -46.66
N ALA A 394 -8.94 -0.23 -46.52
CA ALA A 394 -8.48 -1.61 -46.39
C ALA A 394 -9.03 -2.27 -45.08
N SER A 395 -9.00 -1.55 -43.98
CA SER A 395 -9.52 -2.04 -42.70
C SER A 395 -11.04 -2.28 -42.73
N PHE A 396 -11.82 -1.39 -43.32
CA PHE A 396 -13.25 -1.60 -43.51
C PHE A 396 -13.56 -2.79 -44.41
N GLU A 397 -12.78 -2.99 -45.47
CA GLU A 397 -12.93 -4.18 -46.35
C GLU A 397 -12.62 -5.46 -45.58
N ALA A 398 -11.55 -5.47 -44.75
CA ALA A 398 -11.18 -6.63 -43.93
C ALA A 398 -12.28 -6.99 -42.93
N VAL A 399 -12.85 -5.98 -42.28
CA VAL A 399 -13.96 -6.16 -41.34
C VAL A 399 -15.23 -6.65 -42.02
N ASP A 400 -15.64 -6.02 -43.13
CA ASP A 400 -16.89 -6.35 -43.85
C ASP A 400 -16.86 -7.77 -44.43
N LYS A 401 -15.69 -8.20 -44.90
CA LYS A 401 -15.51 -9.53 -45.49
C LYS A 401 -15.04 -10.60 -44.50
N ASP A 402 -14.78 -10.20 -43.25
CA ASP A 402 -14.28 -11.09 -42.16
C ASP A 402 -12.95 -11.80 -42.53
N ILE A 403 -12.01 -11.10 -43.17
CA ILE A 403 -10.71 -11.60 -43.67
C ILE A 403 -9.54 -10.88 -42.97
N GLU A 404 -8.33 -11.44 -43.11
CA GLU A 404 -7.11 -10.84 -42.59
C GLU A 404 -6.79 -9.51 -43.29
N LEU A 405 -6.36 -8.51 -42.55
CA LEU A 405 -5.98 -7.18 -43.11
C LEU A 405 -4.77 -7.31 -44.07
N ILE A 406 -3.83 -8.21 -43.77
CA ILE A 406 -2.67 -8.45 -44.63
C ILE A 406 -3.09 -8.88 -46.06
N ASP A 407 -4.15 -9.68 -46.19
CA ASP A 407 -4.66 -10.12 -47.50
C ASP A 407 -5.24 -8.95 -48.28
N VAL A 408 -5.82 -7.95 -47.63
CA VAL A 408 -6.31 -6.73 -48.25
C VAL A 408 -5.14 -5.83 -48.63
N CYS A 409 -4.18 -5.66 -47.71
CA CYS A 409 -2.98 -4.85 -47.95
C CYS A 409 -2.17 -5.36 -49.15
N SER A 410 -1.97 -6.67 -49.25
CA SER A 410 -1.19 -7.29 -50.33
C SER A 410 -1.74 -7.03 -51.75
N ARG A 411 -3.04 -6.78 -51.89
CA ARG A 411 -3.72 -6.47 -53.19
C ARG A 411 -4.08 -5.01 -53.36
N THR A 412 -3.87 -4.16 -52.34
CA THR A 412 -4.10 -2.73 -52.42
C THR A 412 -2.97 -2.09 -53.22
N PRO A 413 -3.22 -1.45 -54.40
CA PRO A 413 -2.17 -1.05 -55.35
C PRO A 413 -1.07 -0.19 -54.74
N ALA A 414 -1.42 0.79 -53.89
CA ALA A 414 -0.45 1.67 -53.24
C ALA A 414 0.45 0.94 -52.25
N ILE A 415 -0.11 -0.04 -51.50
CA ILE A 415 0.63 -0.84 -50.54
C ILE A 415 1.52 -1.87 -51.26
N ALA A 416 0.96 -2.58 -52.23
CA ALA A 416 1.69 -3.57 -53.02
C ALA A 416 2.82 -2.96 -53.86
N ALA A 417 2.75 -1.66 -54.22
CA ALA A 417 3.82 -0.95 -54.90
C ALA A 417 4.93 -0.48 -53.93
N ALA A 418 4.62 -0.26 -52.66
CA ALA A 418 5.55 0.20 -51.63
C ALA A 418 6.34 -0.92 -50.95
N PHE A 419 5.73 -2.10 -50.78
CA PHE A 419 6.28 -3.19 -49.97
C PHE A 419 6.29 -4.54 -50.69
N THR A 420 7.32 -5.34 -50.43
CA THR A 420 7.37 -6.75 -50.79
C THR A 420 6.46 -7.59 -49.85
N ALA A 421 6.19 -8.82 -50.25
CA ALA A 421 5.42 -9.76 -49.41
C ALA A 421 6.10 -10.01 -48.05
N GLU A 422 7.44 -10.16 -48.04
CA GLU A 422 8.24 -10.38 -46.84
C GLU A 422 8.22 -9.17 -45.89
N GLU A 423 8.27 -7.95 -46.41
CA GLU A 423 8.13 -6.73 -45.62
C GLU A 423 6.73 -6.59 -45.01
N LEU A 424 5.68 -6.93 -45.76
CA LEU A 424 4.32 -6.96 -45.24
C LEU A 424 4.17 -8.02 -44.14
N GLU A 425 4.66 -9.25 -44.34
CA GLU A 425 4.64 -10.28 -43.29
C GLU A 425 5.33 -9.81 -42.03
N ALA A 426 6.49 -9.14 -42.13
CA ALA A 426 7.21 -8.60 -40.97
C ALA A 426 6.43 -7.48 -40.25
N MET A 427 5.63 -6.67 -41.00
CA MET A 427 4.75 -5.62 -40.44
C MET A 427 3.53 -6.20 -39.72
N PHE A 428 3.16 -7.45 -39.96
CA PHE A 428 2.06 -8.12 -39.29
C PHE A 428 2.51 -9.08 -38.17
N GLU A 429 3.84 -9.18 -37.94
CA GLU A 429 4.38 -9.93 -36.81
C GLU A 429 4.29 -9.09 -35.50
N PRO A 430 3.46 -9.49 -34.54
CA PRO A 430 3.23 -8.68 -33.31
C PRO A 430 4.51 -8.35 -32.53
N ALA A 431 5.49 -9.24 -32.51
CA ALA A 431 6.75 -9.03 -31.80
C ALA A 431 7.59 -7.85 -32.35
N ASN A 432 7.35 -7.46 -33.59
CA ASN A 432 8.04 -6.32 -34.25
C ASN A 432 7.40 -4.96 -33.87
N HIS A 433 6.31 -4.95 -33.06
CA HIS A 433 5.54 -3.74 -32.73
C HIS A 433 5.57 -3.35 -31.27
N ILE A 434 6.41 -3.99 -30.46
CA ILE A 434 6.55 -3.71 -29.03
C ILE A 434 7.43 -2.48 -28.73
N GLY A 435 8.03 -1.87 -29.78
CA GLY A 435 8.89 -0.69 -29.64
C GLY A 435 10.02 -0.89 -28.66
N VAL A 436 10.24 0.07 -27.77
CA VAL A 436 11.26 0.07 -26.73
C VAL A 436 10.77 -0.52 -25.40
N SER A 437 9.72 -1.34 -25.41
CA SER A 437 9.11 -1.91 -24.20
C SER A 437 10.14 -2.62 -23.31
N GLY A 438 11.05 -3.41 -23.91
CA GLY A 438 12.09 -4.12 -23.17
C GLY A 438 13.07 -3.19 -22.45
N GLU A 439 13.50 -2.11 -23.11
CA GLU A 439 14.42 -1.11 -22.54
C GLU A 439 13.76 -0.40 -21.34
N ILE A 440 12.48 -0.04 -21.47
CA ILE A 440 11.70 0.57 -20.36
C ILE A 440 11.59 -0.39 -19.18
N VAL A 441 11.34 -1.67 -19.43
CA VAL A 441 11.29 -2.70 -18.38
C VAL A 441 12.63 -2.79 -17.66
N ASP A 442 13.74 -2.91 -18.39
CA ASP A 442 15.08 -3.03 -17.84
C ASP A 442 15.45 -1.83 -16.95
N GLU A 443 15.13 -0.60 -17.41
CA GLU A 443 15.36 0.63 -16.65
C GLU A 443 14.49 0.69 -15.38
N CYS A 444 13.19 0.41 -15.49
CA CYS A 444 12.28 0.41 -14.34
C CYS A 444 12.70 -0.62 -13.28
N VAL A 445 13.10 -1.82 -13.69
CA VAL A 445 13.56 -2.88 -12.78
C VAL A 445 14.85 -2.47 -12.07
N ALA A 446 15.81 -1.90 -12.80
CA ALA A 446 17.06 -1.43 -12.21
C ALA A 446 16.84 -0.35 -11.15
N LEU A 447 16.04 0.69 -11.47
CA LEU A 447 15.71 1.78 -10.56
C LEU A 447 14.91 1.30 -9.34
N ALA A 448 14.01 0.33 -9.52
CA ALA A 448 13.22 -0.22 -8.43
C ALA A 448 14.07 -1.05 -7.47
N ARG A 449 14.96 -1.89 -7.97
CA ARG A 449 15.90 -2.68 -7.15
C ARG A 449 16.84 -1.78 -6.37
N GLN A 450 17.39 -0.75 -6.99
CA GLN A 450 18.21 0.25 -6.30
C GLN A 450 17.46 0.95 -5.17
N ALA A 451 16.18 1.25 -5.36
CA ALA A 451 15.38 1.97 -4.35
C ALA A 451 15.05 1.14 -3.10
N ILE A 452 15.12 -0.20 -3.18
CA ILE A 452 14.81 -1.10 -2.06
C ILE A 452 16.07 -1.65 -1.35
N GLU A 453 17.27 -1.40 -1.89
CA GLU A 453 18.55 -1.67 -1.22
C GLU A 453 18.80 -0.66 -0.09
#